data_e94a6f3a9595c7e0ca9134251f3d9d8a
#
_entry.id   e94a6f3a9595c7e0ca9134251f3d9d8a
#
_cell.length_a   1.000
_cell.length_b   1.000
_cell.length_c   1.000
_cell.angle_alpha   90.00
_cell.angle_beta   90.00
_cell.angle_gamma   90.00
#
_symmetry.space_group_name_H-M   'P 1'
#
loop_
_entity.id
_entity.type
_entity.pdbx_description
1 polymer ?
#
loop_
_entity_poly.entity_id
_entity_poly.type
_entity_poly.pdbx_seq_one_letter_code
_entity_poly.pdbx_strand_id
1 'polypeptide(L)'
;MGIHRIQPVKHALFSTVFILMFSGQVRAQRPDIKYEVEAQVIGTTNDVVPFWMRSNQFGSIPLSGASAGFIGRAYKEYQNSKKIDWGFGFEGRANAGKGSNLQLITAYAKVKLGVFQFKAGRTKDVMGLNGDTLLSSGNFSVSGNAAGVPKLDISIPEYYRIPVFDGLFSFKGNFVHGWLGRTQILDSISPTSKITYYINDTRPKSYFHQKSLYIRLGKADWRLKLYGGFNHQVFWGNEQAAYGSNFKLSPAETFFHVVTGKGYGTKGVPTSKIGNQLGSIDFGAEYDFDAVKVMLYRQTFYDVGALSKLGNIADGLNGISVENRKYKEQTNGFAWKKILLELFYSKDQAGYPWSTFTKSGDEDYYNNFYYVNGWSYNSLGLGNPFITPRHDARSGQAIKKADYFINNRVIALHTGLTGSFNNWNFMTKLSYSWNYGTFGTSIYGSSTGHIRNPQTTNIFQPVEQFSFYLEGTKPLRNGYSAGFSTAIDQGKLLNNSLGLMLKLKKQFQ
;
A
#
# COMPACT_ATOMS: atom_id res chain seq x y z
N MET A 1 -29.90 36.88 20.35
CA MET A 1 -30.88 35.83 19.96
C MET A 1 -30.77 35.66 18.45
N GLY A 2 -29.94 34.70 18.00
CA GLY A 2 -29.70 34.40 16.59
C GLY A 2 -29.94 32.92 16.35
N ILE A 3 -31.05 32.60 15.72
CA ILE A 3 -31.45 31.25 15.39
C ILE A 3 -30.68 30.84 14.13
N HIS A 4 -29.64 29.94 14.30
CA HIS A 4 -28.99 29.32 13.18
C HIS A 4 -29.96 28.29 12.54
N ARG A 5 -30.46 28.61 11.35
CA ARG A 5 -31.16 27.66 10.49
C ARG A 5 -30.20 26.55 10.05
N ILE A 6 -30.44 25.34 10.54
CA ILE A 6 -29.82 24.13 10.06
C ILE A 6 -30.33 23.85 8.64
N GLN A 7 -29.43 23.83 7.68
CA GLN A 7 -29.78 23.68 6.27
C GLN A 7 -30.31 22.26 5.93
N PRO A 8 -31.39 22.16 5.13
CA PRO A 8 -32.06 20.91 4.77
C PRO A 8 -31.29 20.05 3.72
N VAL A 9 -30.08 20.42 3.33
CA VAL A 9 -29.32 19.74 2.26
C VAL A 9 -28.89 18.31 2.62
N LYS A 10 -28.72 18.00 3.90
CA LYS A 10 -28.27 16.67 4.33
C LYS A 10 -29.32 15.57 4.16
N HIS A 11 -30.58 15.89 4.27
CA HIS A 11 -31.66 14.91 4.11
C HIS A 11 -32.06 14.66 2.65
N ALA A 12 -31.90 15.65 1.79
CA ALA A 12 -32.18 15.50 0.36
C ALA A 12 -31.22 14.56 -0.35
N LEU A 13 -29.91 14.58 0.02
CA LEU A 13 -28.91 13.70 -0.59
C LEU A 13 -29.18 12.22 -0.23
N PHE A 14 -29.55 11.94 1.03
CA PHE A 14 -29.83 10.58 1.48
C PHE A 14 -31.11 10.01 0.84
N SER A 15 -32.16 10.81 0.69
CA SER A 15 -33.41 10.40 0.06
C SER A 15 -33.22 10.18 -1.45
N THR A 16 -32.43 11.01 -2.13
CA THR A 16 -32.17 10.89 -3.57
C THR A 16 -31.31 9.67 -3.89
N VAL A 17 -30.36 9.34 -3.02
CA VAL A 17 -29.51 8.13 -3.16
C VAL A 17 -30.33 6.87 -2.94
N PHE A 18 -31.27 6.86 -1.99
CA PHE A 18 -32.15 5.72 -1.73
C PHE A 18 -33.14 5.50 -2.88
N ILE A 19 -33.67 6.58 -3.47
CA ILE A 19 -34.57 6.53 -4.64
C ILE A 19 -33.85 6.04 -5.89
N LEU A 20 -32.57 6.41 -6.11
CA LEU A 20 -31.76 5.92 -7.23
C LEU A 20 -31.45 4.41 -7.13
N MET A 21 -31.39 3.84 -5.92
CA MET A 21 -31.25 2.37 -5.76
C MET A 21 -32.50 1.60 -6.19
N PHE A 22 -33.68 2.19 -6.14
CA PHE A 22 -34.94 1.51 -6.42
C PHE A 22 -35.55 1.81 -7.80
N SER A 23 -35.19 2.92 -8.45
CA SER A 23 -35.84 3.40 -9.68
C SER A 23 -35.09 3.07 -10.98
N GLY A 24 -33.90 2.46 -10.94
CA GLY A 24 -33.05 2.34 -12.10
C GLY A 24 -33.16 1.02 -12.86
N GLN A 25 -34.08 0.86 -13.79
CA GLN A 25 -33.79 0.10 -15.01
C GLN A 25 -32.89 0.95 -15.91
N VAL A 26 -31.62 1.10 -15.51
CA VAL A 26 -30.61 1.60 -16.44
C VAL A 26 -30.35 0.46 -17.42
N ARG A 27 -30.92 0.55 -18.61
CA ARG A 27 -30.57 -0.34 -19.72
C ARG A 27 -29.09 -0.07 -20.03
N ALA A 28 -28.22 -0.97 -19.57
CA ALA A 28 -26.82 -0.99 -19.96
C ALA A 28 -26.73 -1.19 -21.49
N GLN A 29 -26.53 -0.11 -22.22
CA GLN A 29 -26.52 -0.12 -23.69
C GLN A 29 -25.24 -0.78 -24.28
N ARG A 30 -24.30 -1.21 -23.44
CA ARG A 30 -23.06 -1.90 -23.86
C ARG A 30 -22.76 -3.08 -22.95
N PRO A 31 -22.82 -4.33 -23.46
CA PRO A 31 -22.64 -5.55 -22.65
C PRO A 31 -21.24 -5.73 -22.05
N ASP A 32 -20.25 -4.94 -22.46
CA ASP A 32 -18.87 -4.99 -21.99
C ASP A 32 -18.54 -4.03 -20.85
N ILE A 33 -19.44 -3.11 -20.48
CA ILE A 33 -19.27 -2.17 -19.36
C ILE A 33 -20.11 -2.64 -18.18
N LYS A 34 -19.44 -2.79 -17.03
CA LYS A 34 -20.07 -3.19 -15.76
C LYS A 34 -20.24 -1.99 -14.88
N TYR A 35 -21.38 -1.89 -14.21
CA TYR A 35 -21.71 -0.86 -13.25
C TYR A 35 -22.04 -1.47 -11.91
N GLU A 36 -21.55 -0.88 -10.84
CA GLU A 36 -21.86 -1.31 -9.47
C GLU A 36 -22.14 -0.10 -8.60
N VAL A 37 -23.07 -0.24 -7.67
CA VAL A 37 -23.28 0.70 -6.56
C VAL A 37 -23.25 -0.08 -5.25
N GLU A 38 -22.73 0.57 -4.21
CA GLU A 38 -22.62 -0.06 -2.89
C GLU A 38 -22.88 1.00 -1.81
N ALA A 39 -23.74 0.65 -0.85
CA ALA A 39 -23.95 1.43 0.36
C ALA A 39 -23.31 0.71 1.54
N GLN A 40 -22.69 1.46 2.44
CA GLN A 40 -22.03 0.96 3.64
C GLN A 40 -22.40 1.79 4.84
N VAL A 41 -22.51 1.16 6.01
CA VAL A 41 -22.64 1.85 7.30
C VAL A 41 -21.63 1.23 8.24
N ILE A 42 -20.83 2.07 8.91
CA ILE A 42 -19.80 1.68 9.89
C ILE A 42 -20.20 2.20 11.26
N GLY A 43 -20.14 1.35 12.27
CA GLY A 43 -20.22 1.72 13.68
C GLY A 43 -18.98 1.24 14.41
N THR A 44 -18.49 2.01 15.38
CA THR A 44 -17.33 1.68 16.21
C THR A 44 -17.61 1.95 17.67
N THR A 45 -16.97 1.20 18.57
CA THR A 45 -17.09 1.43 20.02
C THR A 45 -16.35 2.69 20.50
N ASN A 46 -15.30 3.08 19.76
CA ASN A 46 -14.52 4.31 19.95
C ASN A 46 -14.52 5.10 18.64
N ASP A 47 -14.08 6.34 18.69
CA ASP A 47 -13.98 7.18 17.48
C ASP A 47 -12.80 6.78 16.55
N VAL A 48 -12.55 5.47 16.42
CA VAL A 48 -11.46 4.92 15.60
C VAL A 48 -11.96 3.66 14.90
N VAL A 49 -11.76 3.61 13.59
CA VAL A 49 -12.04 2.41 12.78
C VAL A 49 -10.88 1.42 12.96
N PRO A 50 -11.18 0.14 13.30
CA PRO A 50 -10.14 -0.86 13.54
C PRO A 50 -9.19 -1.07 12.35
N PHE A 51 -7.98 -1.50 12.66
CA PHE A 51 -6.85 -1.63 11.76
C PHE A 51 -7.17 -2.36 10.44
N TRP A 52 -7.61 -3.61 10.50
CA TRP A 52 -7.89 -4.38 9.28
C TRP A 52 -9.17 -3.98 8.54
N MET A 53 -10.06 -3.21 9.18
CA MET A 53 -11.22 -2.65 8.49
C MET A 53 -10.84 -1.50 7.55
N ARG A 54 -9.76 -0.76 7.84
CA ARG A 54 -9.29 0.42 7.09
C ARG A 54 -7.99 0.20 6.32
N SER A 55 -7.12 -0.73 6.76
CA SER A 55 -5.84 -1.00 6.11
C SER A 55 -6.02 -1.74 4.79
N ASN A 56 -5.17 -1.44 3.81
CA ASN A 56 -5.19 -2.01 2.46
C ASN A 56 -6.53 -1.81 1.72
N GLN A 57 -7.25 -0.74 2.06
CA GLN A 57 -8.51 -0.31 1.44
C GLN A 57 -8.33 0.94 0.55
N PHE A 58 -7.09 1.21 0.12
CA PHE A 58 -6.71 2.34 -0.75
C PHE A 58 -7.14 3.70 -0.19
N GLY A 59 -7.13 3.84 1.14
CA GLY A 59 -7.54 5.06 1.84
C GLY A 59 -9.03 5.38 1.70
N SER A 60 -9.86 4.42 1.29
CA SER A 60 -11.27 4.66 1.00
C SER A 60 -12.14 4.67 2.27
N ILE A 61 -11.72 4.00 3.33
CA ILE A 61 -12.44 3.93 4.61
C ILE A 61 -12.02 5.10 5.50
N PRO A 62 -12.96 5.86 6.09
CA PRO A 62 -12.64 6.88 7.08
C PRO A 62 -11.85 6.29 8.25
N LEU A 63 -10.91 7.05 8.80
CA LEU A 63 -10.09 6.62 9.95
C LEU A 63 -10.86 6.72 11.27
N SER A 64 -11.87 7.57 11.33
CA SER A 64 -12.60 7.90 12.55
C SER A 64 -14.05 7.43 12.50
N GLY A 65 -14.51 6.89 13.59
CA GLY A 65 -15.87 6.75 14.09
C GLY A 65 -16.94 6.17 13.20
N ALA A 66 -18.18 6.45 13.61
CA ALA A 66 -19.36 6.06 12.85
C ALA A 66 -19.47 6.84 11.53
N SER A 67 -19.75 6.13 10.43
CA SER A 67 -19.87 6.75 9.11
C SER A 67 -20.79 5.95 8.20
N ALA A 68 -21.33 6.62 7.18
CA ALA A 68 -22.02 6.01 6.05
C ALA A 68 -21.24 6.29 4.77
N GLY A 69 -21.17 5.32 3.87
CA GLY A 69 -20.48 5.43 2.60
C GLY A 69 -21.37 5.00 1.43
N PHE A 70 -21.22 5.69 0.32
CA PHE A 70 -21.81 5.30 -0.95
C PHE A 70 -20.69 5.22 -2.00
N ILE A 71 -20.64 4.10 -2.74
CA ILE A 71 -19.59 3.84 -3.72
C ILE A 71 -20.26 3.58 -5.07
N GLY A 72 -19.79 4.28 -6.10
CA GLY A 72 -20.16 4.04 -7.49
C GLY A 72 -18.95 3.51 -8.26
N ARG A 73 -19.14 2.45 -9.05
CA ARG A 73 -18.10 1.85 -9.91
C ARG A 73 -18.61 1.70 -11.33
N ALA A 74 -17.72 1.97 -12.28
CA ALA A 74 -17.92 1.65 -13.70
C ALA A 74 -16.60 1.15 -14.29
N TYR A 75 -16.61 0.02 -14.98
CA TYR A 75 -15.37 -0.52 -15.54
C TYR A 75 -15.60 -1.38 -16.77
N LYS A 76 -14.60 -1.38 -17.64
CA LYS A 76 -14.48 -2.26 -18.81
C LYS A 76 -13.15 -2.98 -18.77
N GLU A 77 -13.19 -4.30 -18.77
CA GLU A 77 -12.01 -5.16 -18.87
C GLU A 77 -11.67 -5.47 -20.33
N TYR A 78 -10.44 -5.96 -20.56
CA TYR A 78 -10.04 -6.45 -21.87
C TYR A 78 -10.80 -7.72 -22.27
N GLN A 79 -11.02 -7.86 -23.56
CA GLN A 79 -11.38 -9.15 -24.15
C GLN A 79 -10.09 -9.94 -24.43
N ASN A 80 -9.93 -11.11 -23.80
CA ASN A 80 -8.67 -11.87 -23.87
C ASN A 80 -8.27 -12.27 -25.30
N SER A 81 -9.23 -12.47 -26.20
CA SER A 81 -9.01 -12.84 -27.60
C SER A 81 -8.43 -11.72 -28.47
N LYS A 82 -8.54 -10.45 -28.05
CA LYS A 82 -8.07 -9.31 -28.84
C LYS A 82 -6.61 -9.01 -28.58
N LYS A 83 -5.81 -8.82 -29.65
CA LYS A 83 -4.41 -8.33 -29.56
C LYS A 83 -4.35 -6.84 -29.24
N ILE A 84 -5.32 -6.05 -29.72
CA ILE A 84 -5.48 -4.63 -29.45
C ILE A 84 -6.84 -4.45 -28.80
N ASP A 85 -6.89 -3.89 -27.60
CA ASP A 85 -8.13 -3.60 -26.89
C ASP A 85 -7.92 -2.45 -25.90
N TRP A 86 -9.02 -1.88 -25.43
CA TRP A 86 -9.01 -0.82 -24.45
C TRP A 86 -9.94 -1.13 -23.29
N GLY A 87 -9.65 -0.53 -22.16
CA GLY A 87 -10.47 -0.63 -20.96
C GLY A 87 -10.36 0.63 -20.11
N PHE A 88 -11.19 0.71 -19.12
CA PHE A 88 -11.15 1.79 -18.12
C PHE A 88 -11.69 1.30 -16.78
N GLY A 89 -11.42 2.07 -15.74
CA GLY A 89 -12.02 1.87 -14.43
C GLY A 89 -12.27 3.21 -13.75
N PHE A 90 -13.42 3.31 -13.13
CA PHE A 90 -13.83 4.41 -12.27
C PHE A 90 -14.37 3.86 -10.96
N GLU A 91 -13.96 4.43 -9.84
CA GLU A 91 -14.55 4.19 -8.52
C GLU A 91 -14.50 5.48 -7.73
N GLY A 92 -15.68 5.99 -7.42
CA GLY A 92 -15.88 7.15 -6.55
C GLY A 92 -16.57 6.74 -5.26
N ARG A 93 -16.25 7.40 -4.17
CA ARG A 93 -16.84 7.18 -2.86
C ARG A 93 -17.24 8.50 -2.22
N ALA A 94 -18.46 8.56 -1.71
CA ALA A 94 -18.94 9.60 -0.81
C ALA A 94 -19.03 9.04 0.61
N ASN A 95 -18.40 9.73 1.57
CA ASN A 95 -18.49 9.38 2.99
C ASN A 95 -19.25 10.50 3.72
N ALA A 96 -20.15 10.12 4.62
CA ALA A 96 -20.86 10.98 5.57
C ALA A 96 -20.53 10.52 6.98
N GLY A 97 -20.21 11.46 7.89
CA GLY A 97 -19.78 11.18 9.27
C GLY A 97 -18.87 12.29 9.76
N LYS A 98 -18.00 12.01 10.72
CA LYS A 98 -17.06 12.99 11.28
C LYS A 98 -16.06 13.52 10.24
N GLY A 99 -15.66 12.70 9.28
CA GLY A 99 -14.80 13.05 8.13
C GLY A 99 -15.56 12.96 6.81
N SER A 100 -16.64 13.77 6.63
CA SER A 100 -17.41 13.77 5.37
C SER A 100 -16.56 14.25 4.20
N ASN A 101 -16.46 13.43 3.15
CA ASN A 101 -15.67 13.75 1.98
C ASN A 101 -16.16 13.01 0.71
N LEU A 102 -15.70 13.51 -0.43
CA LEU A 102 -15.77 12.82 -1.72
C LEU A 102 -14.36 12.36 -2.09
N GLN A 103 -14.24 11.09 -2.45
CA GLN A 103 -12.95 10.49 -2.80
C GLN A 103 -13.02 9.85 -4.18
N LEU A 104 -12.02 10.13 -5.01
CA LEU A 104 -11.75 9.39 -6.22
C LEU A 104 -10.75 8.27 -5.91
N ILE A 105 -11.24 7.04 -5.85
CA ILE A 105 -10.40 5.86 -5.52
C ILE A 105 -9.67 5.38 -6.75
N THR A 106 -10.39 5.20 -7.88
CA THR A 106 -9.79 4.89 -9.17
C THR A 106 -10.39 5.75 -10.27
N ALA A 107 -9.55 6.16 -11.22
CA ALA A 107 -9.96 6.72 -12.50
C ALA A 107 -8.81 6.52 -13.48
N TYR A 108 -8.93 5.56 -14.37
CA TYR A 108 -7.90 5.26 -15.35
C TYR A 108 -8.48 4.81 -16.69
N ALA A 109 -7.67 5.03 -17.73
CA ALA A 109 -7.83 4.37 -19.02
C ALA A 109 -6.63 3.46 -19.30
N LYS A 110 -6.85 2.38 -20.00
CA LYS A 110 -5.81 1.41 -20.38
C LYS A 110 -5.98 0.95 -21.83
N VAL A 111 -4.85 0.71 -22.50
CA VAL A 111 -4.80 0.15 -23.85
C VAL A 111 -3.84 -1.03 -23.86
N LYS A 112 -4.26 -2.13 -24.46
CA LYS A 112 -3.45 -3.32 -24.68
C LYS A 112 -2.97 -3.33 -26.13
N LEU A 113 -1.67 -3.54 -26.33
CA LEU A 113 -1.02 -3.73 -27.63
C LEU A 113 -0.17 -5.02 -27.55
N GLY A 114 -0.74 -6.14 -27.97
CA GLY A 114 -0.11 -7.44 -27.82
C GLY A 114 0.13 -7.80 -26.36
N VAL A 115 1.39 -7.85 -25.93
CA VAL A 115 1.80 -8.15 -24.56
C VAL A 115 1.95 -6.89 -23.70
N PHE A 116 2.04 -5.72 -24.34
CA PHE A 116 2.20 -4.44 -23.65
C PHE A 116 0.86 -3.86 -23.23
N GLN A 117 0.85 -3.23 -22.08
CA GLN A 117 -0.23 -2.41 -21.56
C GLN A 117 0.28 -1.00 -21.29
N PHE A 118 -0.47 -0.02 -21.77
CA PHE A 118 -0.34 1.39 -21.43
C PHE A 118 -1.52 1.79 -20.57
N LYS A 119 -1.28 2.34 -19.38
CA LYS A 119 -2.33 2.72 -18.45
C LYS A 119 -2.05 4.11 -17.91
N ALA A 120 -3.06 4.98 -17.92
CA ALA A 120 -2.97 6.35 -17.44
C ALA A 120 -4.05 6.64 -16.42
N GLY A 121 -3.70 7.20 -15.27
CA GLY A 121 -4.62 7.60 -14.23
C GLY A 121 -4.31 7.01 -12.86
N ARG A 122 -5.31 7.02 -11.98
CA ARG A 122 -5.23 6.49 -10.61
C ARG A 122 -5.77 5.07 -10.58
N THR A 123 -4.99 4.13 -10.05
CA THR A 123 -5.31 2.71 -10.02
C THR A 123 -5.10 2.10 -8.64
N LYS A 124 -5.75 0.99 -8.36
CA LYS A 124 -5.52 0.14 -7.19
C LYS A 124 -4.37 -0.83 -7.49
N ASP A 125 -3.14 -0.37 -7.32
CA ASP A 125 -1.97 -1.20 -7.58
C ASP A 125 -1.33 -1.65 -6.28
N VAL A 126 -0.77 -2.85 -6.32
CA VAL A 126 0.03 -3.45 -5.26
C VAL A 126 1.31 -3.97 -5.89
N MET A 127 2.46 -3.73 -5.24
CA MET A 127 3.76 -4.20 -5.69
C MET A 127 4.19 -5.41 -4.88
N GLY A 128 5.04 -6.23 -5.45
CA GLY A 128 5.59 -7.43 -4.81
C GLY A 128 5.20 -8.72 -5.53
N LEU A 129 5.97 -9.76 -5.26
CA LEU A 129 5.84 -11.05 -5.95
C LEU A 129 4.50 -11.74 -5.62
N ASN A 130 4.04 -11.69 -4.38
CA ASN A 130 2.84 -12.42 -3.97
C ASN A 130 1.55 -11.86 -4.60
N GLY A 131 1.49 -10.55 -4.87
CA GLY A 131 0.35 -9.90 -5.54
C GLY A 131 -1.02 -10.10 -4.87
N ASP A 132 -1.06 -10.65 -3.66
CA ASP A 132 -2.31 -10.92 -2.94
C ASP A 132 -2.86 -9.65 -2.29
N THR A 133 -3.91 -9.10 -2.89
CA THR A 133 -4.58 -7.89 -2.40
C THR A 133 -5.66 -8.16 -1.36
N LEU A 134 -6.00 -9.42 -1.11
CA LEU A 134 -7.08 -9.81 -0.20
C LEU A 134 -6.54 -10.23 1.16
N LEU A 135 -5.63 -11.19 1.19
CA LEU A 135 -5.19 -11.82 2.44
C LEU A 135 -3.88 -11.28 2.98
N SER A 136 -2.95 -10.84 2.11
CA SER A 136 -1.62 -10.37 2.54
C SER A 136 -1.70 -9.17 3.50
N SER A 137 -0.75 -9.10 4.40
CA SER A 137 -0.52 -7.92 5.24
C SER A 137 -0.10 -6.69 4.43
N GLY A 138 0.41 -6.91 3.23
CA GLY A 138 0.82 -5.87 2.29
C GLY A 138 2.32 -5.85 2.02
N ASN A 139 2.68 -5.48 0.80
CA ASN A 139 4.07 -5.36 0.38
C ASN A 139 4.75 -4.13 0.98
N PHE A 140 6.07 -4.10 0.95
CA PHE A 140 6.86 -3.07 1.61
C PHE A 140 6.64 -1.68 1.02
N SER A 141 6.78 -1.48 -0.29
CA SER A 141 6.77 -0.14 -0.86
C SER A 141 5.37 0.35 -1.24
N VAL A 142 4.50 -0.54 -1.77
CA VAL A 142 3.13 -0.22 -2.19
C VAL A 142 2.21 -1.40 -1.87
N SER A 143 1.34 -1.23 -0.90
CA SER A 143 0.47 -2.31 -0.39
C SER A 143 -1.02 -2.13 -0.70
N GLY A 144 -1.43 -0.95 -1.14
CA GLY A 144 -2.84 -0.57 -1.21
C GLY A 144 -3.38 0.05 0.07
N ASN A 145 -2.52 0.41 1.03
CA ASN A 145 -2.93 1.08 2.26
C ASN A 145 -3.33 2.55 2.00
N ALA A 146 -2.58 3.27 1.17
CA ALA A 146 -2.96 4.60 0.67
C ALA A 146 -3.65 4.53 -0.69
N ALA A 147 -4.30 5.62 -1.11
CA ALA A 147 -4.82 5.78 -2.46
C ALA A 147 -3.71 5.67 -3.51
N GLY A 148 -4.04 5.16 -4.69
CA GLY A 148 -3.08 5.08 -5.79
C GLY A 148 -2.58 6.47 -6.25
N VAL A 149 -1.30 6.58 -6.53
CA VAL A 149 -0.72 7.80 -7.13
C VAL A 149 -1.14 7.89 -8.60
N PRO A 150 -1.67 9.02 -9.09
CA PRO A 150 -1.93 9.23 -10.52
C PRO A 150 -0.64 9.07 -11.31
N LYS A 151 -0.67 8.27 -12.40
CA LYS A 151 0.54 7.86 -13.11
C LYS A 151 0.31 7.44 -14.55
N LEU A 152 1.38 7.42 -15.33
CA LEU A 152 1.52 6.70 -16.59
C LEU A 152 2.27 5.40 -16.29
N ASP A 153 1.75 4.28 -16.74
CA ASP A 153 2.30 2.95 -16.52
C ASP A 153 2.42 2.23 -17.86
N ILE A 154 3.64 1.86 -18.20
CA ILE A 154 3.97 0.98 -19.32
C ILE A 154 4.34 -0.37 -18.71
N SER A 155 3.60 -1.42 -19.05
CA SER A 155 3.78 -2.73 -18.40
C SER A 155 3.61 -3.91 -19.33
N ILE A 156 4.20 -5.01 -18.93
CA ILE A 156 3.84 -6.37 -19.32
C ILE A 156 3.21 -6.98 -18.08
N PRO A 157 1.86 -6.95 -17.94
CA PRO A 157 1.19 -7.26 -16.67
C PRO A 157 1.18 -8.77 -16.34
N GLU A 158 1.23 -9.62 -17.37
CA GLU A 158 1.23 -11.08 -17.25
C GLU A 158 2.60 -11.65 -17.59
N TYR A 159 2.94 -12.80 -17.00
CA TYR A 159 4.19 -13.48 -17.33
C TYR A 159 4.29 -13.84 -18.81
N TYR A 160 4.99 -13.02 -19.59
CA TYR A 160 5.30 -13.29 -20.98
C TYR A 160 6.38 -14.38 -21.08
N ARG A 161 6.05 -15.48 -21.74
CA ARG A 161 6.98 -16.59 -21.96
C ARG A 161 7.94 -16.23 -23.09
N ILE A 162 9.25 -16.27 -22.80
CA ILE A 162 10.29 -16.07 -23.80
C ILE A 162 10.37 -17.33 -24.67
N PRO A 163 10.29 -17.22 -26.02
CA PRO A 163 10.24 -18.38 -26.91
C PRO A 163 11.62 -19.03 -27.14
N VAL A 164 12.52 -18.97 -26.14
CA VAL A 164 13.82 -19.66 -26.12
C VAL A 164 13.82 -20.68 -25.01
N PHE A 165 14.66 -21.72 -25.11
CA PHE A 165 14.73 -22.82 -24.17
C PHE A 165 13.35 -23.44 -23.86
N ASP A 166 12.51 -23.54 -24.88
CA ASP A 166 11.18 -24.12 -24.80
C ASP A 166 10.27 -23.43 -23.76
N GLY A 167 10.43 -22.12 -23.65
CA GLY A 167 9.63 -21.29 -22.72
C GLY A 167 9.96 -21.48 -21.24
N LEU A 168 11.18 -21.90 -20.93
CA LEU A 168 11.68 -22.07 -19.56
C LEU A 168 11.60 -20.79 -18.75
N PHE A 169 11.86 -19.64 -19.39
CA PHE A 169 11.84 -18.32 -18.75
C PHE A 169 10.59 -17.53 -19.13
N SER A 170 10.03 -16.86 -18.16
CA SER A 170 8.96 -15.87 -18.38
C SER A 170 9.24 -14.64 -17.54
N PHE A 171 8.78 -13.48 -17.98
CA PHE A 171 8.91 -12.24 -17.24
C PHE A 171 7.66 -11.36 -17.29
N LYS A 172 7.49 -10.54 -16.29
CA LYS A 172 6.55 -9.41 -16.24
C LYS A 172 7.21 -8.22 -15.57
N GLY A 173 6.67 -7.03 -15.78
CA GLY A 173 7.21 -5.84 -15.16
C GLY A 173 6.51 -4.57 -15.58
N ASN A 174 6.92 -3.47 -14.96
CA ASN A 174 6.39 -2.15 -15.29
C ASN A 174 7.46 -1.05 -15.19
N PHE A 175 7.15 0.05 -15.86
CA PHE A 175 7.88 1.30 -15.77
C PHE A 175 6.87 2.44 -15.66
N VAL A 176 7.00 3.24 -14.60
CA VAL A 176 5.98 4.19 -14.18
C VAL A 176 6.57 5.56 -13.92
N HIS A 177 5.85 6.59 -14.37
CA HIS A 177 6.01 7.96 -13.93
C HIS A 177 4.69 8.48 -13.37
N GLY A 178 4.72 9.05 -12.14
CA GLY A 178 3.53 9.50 -11.42
C GLY A 178 3.69 10.88 -10.80
N TRP A 179 2.59 11.45 -10.35
CA TRP A 179 2.48 12.79 -9.79
C TRP A 179 1.97 12.72 -8.35
N LEU A 180 2.82 13.06 -7.38
CA LEU A 180 2.44 13.16 -5.97
C LEU A 180 1.69 14.46 -5.66
N GLY A 181 1.81 15.45 -6.55
CA GLY A 181 1.35 16.81 -6.28
C GLY A 181 2.36 17.59 -5.45
N ARG A 182 1.87 18.46 -4.57
CA ARG A 182 2.72 19.23 -3.65
C ARG A 182 2.98 18.42 -2.39
N THR A 183 4.25 18.11 -2.10
CA THR A 183 4.67 17.37 -0.91
C THR A 183 5.38 18.28 0.09
N GLN A 184 5.18 18.07 1.37
CA GLN A 184 5.86 18.83 2.41
C GLN A 184 7.31 18.34 2.54
N ILE A 185 8.25 19.25 2.39
CA ILE A 185 9.67 19.06 2.66
C ILE A 185 10.10 19.93 3.86
N LEU A 186 11.32 19.76 4.34
CA LEU A 186 11.89 20.60 5.39
C LEU A 186 11.86 22.08 5.01
N ASP A 187 11.86 22.96 5.99
CA ASP A 187 11.99 24.41 5.84
C ASP A 187 13.44 24.87 5.69
N SER A 188 14.37 24.03 6.14
CA SER A 188 15.80 24.31 6.06
C SER A 188 16.64 23.03 6.03
N ILE A 189 17.79 23.08 5.38
CA ILE A 189 18.79 22.01 5.36
C ILE A 189 20.17 22.56 5.70
N SER A 190 20.95 21.79 6.46
CA SER A 190 22.34 22.12 6.80
C SER A 190 23.27 21.04 6.24
N PRO A 191 23.72 21.15 4.98
CA PRO A 191 24.61 20.16 4.36
C PRO A 191 25.95 20.03 5.09
N THR A 192 26.34 21.09 5.77
CA THR A 192 27.50 21.12 6.68
C THR A 192 27.08 21.82 7.96
N SER A 193 27.76 21.52 9.07
CA SER A 193 27.47 22.14 10.38
C SER A 193 27.65 23.68 10.41
N LYS A 194 28.14 24.27 9.32
CA LYS A 194 28.47 25.71 9.25
C LYS A 194 27.53 26.53 8.37
N ILE A 195 26.75 25.90 7.50
CA ILE A 195 25.89 26.58 6.52
C ILE A 195 24.50 26.00 6.54
N THR A 196 23.49 26.83 6.81
CA THR A 196 22.07 26.48 6.74
C THR A 196 21.47 27.17 5.51
N TYR A 197 20.81 26.38 4.67
CA TYR A 197 20.01 26.90 3.56
C TYR A 197 18.54 26.85 3.95
N TYR A 198 17.87 27.99 3.86
CA TYR A 198 16.42 28.08 4.05
C TYR A 198 15.71 27.80 2.73
N ILE A 199 14.64 27.02 2.79
CA ILE A 199 13.89 26.59 1.63
C ILE A 199 12.66 27.49 1.45
N ASN A 200 12.60 28.22 0.34
CA ASN A 200 11.51 29.16 0.09
C ASN A 200 10.16 28.46 -0.22
N ASP A 201 10.19 27.40 -1.05
CA ASP A 201 8.99 26.58 -1.33
C ASP A 201 9.09 25.26 -0.57
N THR A 202 8.51 25.20 0.63
CA THR A 202 8.46 24.00 1.46
C THR A 202 7.42 22.98 0.99
N ARG A 203 6.65 23.29 -0.06
CA ARG A 203 5.67 22.41 -0.68
C ARG A 203 5.81 22.33 -2.19
N PRO A 204 7.01 22.00 -2.72
CA PRO A 204 7.23 21.90 -4.15
C PRO A 204 6.45 20.74 -4.77
N LYS A 205 6.31 20.77 -6.10
CA LYS A 205 5.78 19.65 -6.86
C LYS A 205 6.75 18.47 -6.77
N SER A 206 6.21 17.29 -6.53
CA SER A 206 6.98 16.06 -6.45
C SER A 206 6.39 14.98 -7.33
N TYR A 207 7.23 14.08 -7.74
CA TYR A 207 6.93 13.00 -8.67
C TYR A 207 7.18 11.64 -8.03
N PHE A 208 6.57 10.63 -8.62
CA PHE A 208 6.72 9.24 -8.28
C PHE A 208 7.32 8.48 -9.45
N HIS A 209 8.40 7.76 -9.22
CA HIS A 209 8.92 6.78 -10.18
C HIS A 209 8.78 5.38 -9.59
N GLN A 210 8.43 4.42 -10.45
CA GLN A 210 8.37 3.01 -10.08
C GLN A 210 8.81 2.16 -11.24
N LYS A 211 9.59 1.13 -10.96
CA LYS A 211 9.90 0.07 -11.90
C LYS A 211 9.93 -1.28 -11.19
N SER A 212 9.51 -2.31 -11.90
CA SER A 212 9.60 -3.68 -11.42
C SER A 212 9.96 -4.63 -12.55
N LEU A 213 10.64 -5.69 -12.18
CA LEU A 213 10.90 -6.83 -13.05
C LEU A 213 10.74 -8.11 -12.24
N TYR A 214 9.91 -9.01 -12.71
CA TYR A 214 9.74 -10.34 -12.13
C TYR A 214 10.06 -11.39 -13.20
N ILE A 215 10.88 -12.36 -12.84
CA ILE A 215 11.26 -13.48 -13.69
C ILE A 215 10.67 -14.74 -13.06
N ARG A 216 10.14 -15.61 -13.89
CA ARG A 216 9.70 -16.95 -13.53
C ARG A 216 10.51 -17.97 -14.31
N LEU A 217 11.10 -18.91 -13.60
CA LEU A 217 11.76 -20.10 -14.12
C LEU A 217 10.84 -21.30 -13.95
N GLY A 218 10.55 -22.00 -15.02
CA GLY A 218 9.70 -23.20 -15.06
C GLY A 218 8.77 -23.19 -16.27
N LYS A 219 8.72 -24.33 -16.97
CA LYS A 219 7.79 -24.53 -18.10
C LYS A 219 6.34 -24.56 -17.61
N ALA A 220 5.39 -24.41 -18.52
CA ALA A 220 3.97 -24.33 -18.13
C ALA A 220 3.45 -25.60 -17.46
N ASP A 221 3.95 -26.74 -17.91
CA ASP A 221 3.60 -28.09 -17.46
C ASP A 221 4.37 -28.52 -16.20
N TRP A 222 5.41 -27.80 -15.80
CA TRP A 222 6.16 -28.10 -14.59
C TRP A 222 5.35 -27.80 -13.33
N ARG A 223 5.42 -28.72 -12.37
CA ARG A 223 4.80 -28.51 -11.05
C ARG A 223 5.57 -27.50 -10.20
N LEU A 224 6.89 -27.42 -10.36
CA LEU A 224 7.74 -26.44 -9.65
C LEU A 224 8.01 -25.23 -10.55
N LYS A 225 7.78 -24.03 -10.00
CA LYS A 225 8.17 -22.75 -10.60
C LYS A 225 8.92 -21.92 -9.58
N LEU A 226 10.04 -21.34 -10.00
CA LEU A 226 10.83 -20.44 -9.17
C LEU A 226 10.66 -19.01 -9.66
N TYR A 227 10.76 -18.06 -8.75
CA TYR A 227 10.52 -16.64 -9.01
C TYR A 227 11.65 -15.80 -8.44
N GLY A 228 12.05 -14.78 -9.19
CA GLY A 228 12.87 -13.67 -8.74
C GLY A 228 12.20 -12.36 -9.08
N GLY A 229 12.33 -11.36 -8.24
CA GLY A 229 11.74 -10.04 -8.45
C GLY A 229 12.62 -8.91 -7.97
N PHE A 230 12.51 -7.78 -8.63
CA PHE A 230 13.12 -6.52 -8.23
C PHE A 230 12.09 -5.40 -8.32
N ASN A 231 11.97 -4.64 -7.25
CA ASN A 231 11.10 -3.48 -7.13
C ASN A 231 11.91 -2.27 -6.71
N HIS A 232 11.65 -1.13 -7.34
CA HIS A 232 12.27 0.14 -7.02
C HIS A 232 11.27 1.27 -7.17
N GLN A 233 11.06 2.04 -6.12
CA GLN A 233 10.16 3.19 -6.06
C GLN A 233 10.90 4.41 -5.52
N VAL A 234 10.59 5.60 -6.07
CA VAL A 234 11.25 6.85 -5.72
C VAL A 234 10.28 8.02 -5.66
N PHE A 235 10.33 8.81 -4.58
CA PHE A 235 9.79 10.18 -4.54
C PHE A 235 10.90 11.15 -4.94
N TRP A 236 10.66 12.06 -5.89
CA TRP A 236 11.68 12.93 -6.42
C TRP A 236 11.09 14.23 -7.00
N GLY A 237 11.94 15.15 -7.47
CA GLY A 237 11.58 16.33 -8.24
C GLY A 237 11.56 17.64 -7.44
N ASN A 238 11.99 17.62 -6.20
CA ASN A 238 12.06 18.80 -5.32
C ASN A 238 13.48 19.22 -4.95
N GLU A 239 14.49 18.60 -5.54
CA GLU A 239 15.90 18.85 -5.27
C GLU A 239 16.31 20.28 -5.61
N GLN A 240 15.76 20.84 -6.69
CA GLN A 240 15.99 22.24 -7.07
C GLN A 240 15.41 23.22 -6.04
N ALA A 241 14.27 22.91 -5.45
CA ALA A 241 13.67 23.72 -4.37
C ALA A 241 14.52 23.68 -3.10
N ALA A 242 15.13 22.51 -2.81
CA ALA A 242 15.96 22.28 -1.64
C ALA A 242 17.32 22.92 -1.71
N TYR A 243 18.02 22.75 -2.83
CA TYR A 243 19.43 23.10 -2.97
C TYR A 243 19.66 24.32 -3.85
N GLY A 244 18.61 24.87 -4.48
CA GLY A 244 18.69 26.03 -5.34
C GLY A 244 19.72 25.88 -6.45
N SER A 245 20.53 26.91 -6.64
CA SER A 245 21.60 26.94 -7.65
C SER A 245 22.76 25.95 -7.39
N ASN A 246 22.82 25.31 -6.23
CA ASN A 246 23.80 24.25 -5.95
C ASN A 246 23.45 22.93 -6.63
N PHE A 247 22.18 22.70 -6.92
CA PHE A 247 21.73 21.54 -7.70
C PHE A 247 21.90 21.84 -9.19
N LYS A 248 22.78 21.10 -9.86
CA LYS A 248 23.24 21.42 -11.23
C LYS A 248 22.65 20.56 -12.32
N LEU A 249 21.93 19.48 -11.94
CA LEU A 249 21.33 18.58 -12.93
C LEU A 249 20.09 19.22 -13.57
N SER A 250 19.97 19.07 -14.87
CA SER A 250 18.72 19.34 -15.60
C SER A 250 17.62 18.34 -15.18
N PRO A 251 16.35 18.61 -15.48
CA PRO A 251 15.25 17.67 -15.19
C PRO A 251 15.45 16.28 -15.81
N ALA A 252 16.01 16.20 -17.04
CA ALA A 252 16.26 14.93 -17.72
C ALA A 252 17.40 14.14 -17.05
N GLU A 253 18.50 14.81 -16.66
CA GLU A 253 19.59 14.19 -15.92
C GLU A 253 19.13 13.74 -14.53
N THR A 254 18.32 14.54 -13.84
CA THR A 254 17.72 14.17 -12.56
C THR A 254 16.89 12.90 -12.69
N PHE A 255 16.03 12.83 -13.70
CA PHE A 255 15.23 11.63 -13.98
C PHE A 255 16.11 10.42 -14.29
N PHE A 256 17.17 10.59 -15.08
CA PHE A 256 18.12 9.50 -15.34
C PHE A 256 18.78 8.98 -14.06
N HIS A 257 19.20 9.86 -13.15
CA HIS A 257 19.73 9.47 -11.84
C HIS A 257 18.71 8.73 -10.99
N VAL A 258 17.46 9.19 -10.99
CA VAL A 258 16.33 8.54 -10.30
C VAL A 258 16.09 7.12 -10.84
N VAL A 259 16.02 6.98 -12.17
CA VAL A 259 15.78 5.68 -12.82
C VAL A 259 16.93 4.71 -12.58
N THR A 260 18.16 5.17 -12.63
CA THR A 260 19.34 4.29 -12.48
C THR A 260 19.76 4.08 -11.03
N GLY A 261 19.22 4.87 -10.09
CA GLY A 261 19.70 4.90 -8.70
C GLY A 261 21.11 5.45 -8.56
N LYS A 262 21.58 6.25 -9.55
CA LYS A 262 22.91 6.86 -9.52
C LYS A 262 22.97 7.96 -8.47
N GLY A 263 24.04 7.97 -7.68
CA GLY A 263 24.29 9.03 -6.71
C GLY A 263 24.64 10.37 -7.38
N TYR A 264 24.36 11.46 -6.67
CA TYR A 264 24.75 12.82 -7.05
C TYR A 264 25.19 13.60 -5.81
N GLY A 265 26.14 14.49 -5.98
CA GLY A 265 26.61 15.40 -4.94
C GLY A 265 27.51 16.48 -5.52
N THR A 266 27.52 17.67 -4.89
CA THR A 266 28.38 18.82 -5.21
C THR A 266 28.81 19.51 -3.91
N LYS A 267 29.57 20.58 -4.01
CA LYS A 267 30.00 21.37 -2.83
C LYS A 267 28.83 21.83 -1.93
N GLY A 268 27.64 22.00 -2.46
CA GLY A 268 26.44 22.43 -1.69
C GLY A 268 25.33 21.39 -1.62
N VAL A 269 25.57 20.18 -2.14
CA VAL A 269 24.61 19.08 -2.16
C VAL A 269 25.29 17.83 -1.64
N PRO A 270 24.84 17.24 -0.52
CA PRO A 270 25.42 16.01 0.03
C PRO A 270 25.39 14.88 -1.01
N THR A 271 26.48 14.10 -1.08
CA THR A 271 26.54 12.95 -1.96
C THR A 271 25.57 11.87 -1.48
N SER A 272 24.52 11.66 -2.23
CA SER A 272 23.49 10.66 -1.96
C SER A 272 22.78 10.25 -3.24
N LYS A 273 21.87 9.29 -3.16
CA LYS A 273 20.89 9.03 -4.21
C LYS A 273 19.85 10.16 -4.24
N ILE A 274 19.34 10.47 -5.44
CA ILE A 274 18.32 11.49 -5.60
C ILE A 274 16.97 10.97 -5.10
N GLY A 275 16.26 11.79 -4.33
CA GLY A 275 14.93 11.51 -3.82
C GLY A 275 14.92 10.54 -2.63
N ASN A 276 13.71 10.11 -2.26
CA ASN A 276 13.46 9.07 -1.28
C ASN A 276 13.23 7.74 -2.01
N GLN A 277 14.10 6.76 -1.82
CA GLN A 277 14.13 5.53 -2.60
C GLN A 277 13.88 4.33 -1.70
N LEU A 278 12.86 3.55 -2.01
CA LEU A 278 12.55 2.27 -1.37
C LEU A 278 12.44 1.16 -2.40
N GLY A 279 12.54 -0.06 -1.95
CA GLY A 279 12.30 -1.20 -2.80
C GLY A 279 12.46 -2.53 -2.12
N SER A 280 12.45 -3.57 -2.96
CA SER A 280 12.65 -4.94 -2.49
C SER A 280 13.30 -5.82 -3.56
N ILE A 281 13.95 -6.88 -3.07
CA ILE A 281 14.29 -8.05 -3.86
C ILE A 281 13.42 -9.19 -3.37
N ASP A 282 12.70 -9.79 -4.30
CA ASP A 282 11.70 -10.81 -4.03
C ASP A 282 12.18 -12.17 -4.56
N PHE A 283 11.98 -13.20 -3.78
CA PHE A 283 12.19 -14.59 -4.17
C PHE A 283 10.95 -15.40 -3.88
N GLY A 284 10.69 -16.43 -4.69
CA GLY A 284 9.58 -17.32 -4.46
C GLY A 284 9.73 -18.68 -5.12
N ALA A 285 8.99 -19.64 -4.61
CA ALA A 285 8.84 -20.97 -5.16
C ALA A 285 7.37 -21.36 -5.09
N GLU A 286 6.82 -21.82 -6.21
CA GLU A 286 5.46 -22.33 -6.33
C GLU A 286 5.53 -23.81 -6.68
N TYR A 287 4.73 -24.62 -5.98
CA TYR A 287 4.58 -26.03 -6.32
C TYR A 287 3.11 -26.43 -6.44
N ASP A 288 2.76 -27.00 -7.60
CA ASP A 288 1.44 -27.49 -7.92
C ASP A 288 1.29 -28.95 -7.50
N PHE A 289 0.70 -29.20 -6.31
CA PHE A 289 0.19 -30.51 -5.92
C PHE A 289 -1.17 -30.78 -6.57
N ASP A 290 -1.63 -32.02 -6.55
CA ASP A 290 -2.91 -32.40 -7.15
C ASP A 290 -4.12 -31.72 -6.46
N ALA A 291 -4.05 -31.56 -5.14
CA ALA A 291 -5.12 -30.99 -4.32
C ALA A 291 -4.93 -29.51 -3.99
N VAL A 292 -3.69 -29.07 -3.87
CA VAL A 292 -3.35 -27.73 -3.42
C VAL A 292 -2.20 -27.15 -4.25
N LYS A 293 -2.16 -25.82 -4.35
CA LYS A 293 -1.02 -25.07 -4.84
C LYS A 293 -0.39 -24.35 -3.65
N VAL A 294 0.91 -24.53 -3.48
CA VAL A 294 1.68 -23.90 -2.39
C VAL A 294 2.64 -22.90 -3.00
N MET A 295 2.66 -21.68 -2.49
CA MET A 295 3.64 -20.66 -2.83
C MET A 295 4.39 -20.20 -1.58
N LEU A 296 5.69 -20.32 -1.59
CA LEU A 296 6.62 -19.73 -0.64
C LEU A 296 7.19 -18.47 -1.25
N TYR A 297 7.30 -17.41 -0.47
CA TYR A 297 7.88 -16.16 -0.95
C TYR A 297 8.59 -15.41 0.17
N ARG A 298 9.59 -14.64 -0.25
CA ARG A 298 10.30 -13.67 0.58
C ARG A 298 10.45 -12.37 -0.21
N GLN A 299 10.13 -11.26 0.44
CA GLN A 299 10.42 -9.91 0.00
C GLN A 299 11.47 -9.33 0.94
N THR A 300 12.71 -9.16 0.49
CA THR A 300 13.79 -8.53 1.24
C THR A 300 13.74 -7.02 1.00
N PHE A 301 13.61 -6.24 2.05
CA PHE A 301 13.45 -4.79 2.00
C PHE A 301 14.78 -4.07 1.80
N TYR A 302 14.75 -2.90 1.20
CA TYR A 302 15.85 -1.96 1.24
C TYR A 302 15.35 -0.51 1.21
N ASP A 303 16.08 0.34 1.90
CA ASP A 303 16.06 1.78 1.79
C ASP A 303 17.49 2.21 1.42
N VAL A 304 17.60 3.00 0.37
CA VAL A 304 18.83 3.60 -0.15
C VAL A 304 20.01 2.65 -0.40
N GLY A 305 20.83 2.28 0.58
CA GLY A 305 22.20 1.83 0.29
C GLY A 305 22.64 0.50 0.89
N ALA A 306 22.05 0.04 1.96
CA ALA A 306 22.51 -1.12 2.71
C ALA A 306 22.37 -2.44 1.96
N LEU A 307 21.49 -2.50 0.95
CA LEU A 307 21.28 -3.69 0.14
C LEU A 307 22.57 -4.20 -0.53
N SER A 308 23.41 -3.28 -1.06
CA SER A 308 24.67 -3.64 -1.72
C SER A 308 25.68 -4.34 -0.79
N LYS A 309 25.47 -4.21 0.51
CA LYS A 309 26.27 -4.84 1.57
C LYS A 309 25.50 -5.94 2.30
N LEU A 310 24.31 -6.31 1.80
CA LEU A 310 23.40 -7.27 2.44
C LEU A 310 23.01 -6.89 3.89
N GLY A 311 23.09 -5.60 4.22
CA GLY A 311 22.79 -5.10 5.56
C GLY A 311 21.33 -5.28 5.97
N ASN A 312 20.41 -5.33 5.01
CA ASN A 312 18.97 -5.51 5.23
C ASN A 312 18.52 -6.97 5.16
N ILE A 313 19.44 -7.94 5.09
CA ILE A 313 19.06 -9.34 4.81
C ILE A 313 18.20 -9.95 5.92
N ALA A 314 18.24 -9.42 7.14
CA ALA A 314 17.38 -9.85 8.24
C ALA A 314 15.92 -9.39 8.02
N ASP A 315 15.72 -8.20 7.45
CA ASP A 315 14.40 -7.61 7.25
C ASP A 315 13.70 -8.20 6.03
N GLY A 316 12.39 -8.36 6.13
CA GLY A 316 11.61 -8.87 5.02
C GLY A 316 10.19 -9.27 5.41
N LEU A 317 9.39 -9.50 4.37
CA LEU A 317 8.12 -10.19 4.45
C LEU A 317 8.33 -11.62 3.94
N ASN A 318 8.15 -12.59 4.82
CA ASN A 318 8.19 -14.02 4.47
C ASN A 318 6.77 -14.55 4.50
N GLY A 319 6.38 -15.30 3.50
CA GLY A 319 5.03 -15.81 3.43
C GLY A 319 4.92 -17.20 2.81
N ILE A 320 3.86 -17.88 3.22
CA ILE A 320 3.38 -19.11 2.60
C ILE A 320 1.89 -18.95 2.31
N SER A 321 1.49 -19.23 1.07
CA SER A 321 0.10 -19.34 0.71
C SER A 321 -0.23 -20.72 0.18
N VAL A 322 -1.38 -21.24 0.60
CA VAL A 322 -1.90 -22.54 0.18
C VAL A 322 -3.26 -22.29 -0.46
N GLU A 323 -3.41 -22.61 -1.73
CA GLU A 323 -4.66 -22.49 -2.48
C GLU A 323 -5.25 -23.88 -2.74
N ASN A 324 -6.53 -24.04 -2.41
CA ASN A 324 -7.27 -25.27 -2.65
C ASN A 324 -7.70 -25.36 -4.13
N ARG A 325 -7.05 -26.22 -4.90
CA ARG A 325 -7.36 -26.43 -6.33
C ARG A 325 -8.70 -27.12 -6.57
N LYS A 326 -9.21 -27.80 -5.54
CA LYS A 326 -10.51 -28.49 -5.57
C LYS A 326 -11.64 -27.65 -4.98
N TYR A 327 -11.37 -26.37 -4.67
CA TYR A 327 -12.38 -25.48 -4.11
C TYR A 327 -13.59 -25.38 -5.05
N LYS A 328 -14.75 -25.63 -4.48
CA LYS A 328 -16.06 -25.31 -5.08
C LYS A 328 -16.85 -24.56 -4.02
N GLU A 329 -17.52 -23.49 -4.42
CA GLU A 329 -18.41 -22.77 -3.53
C GLU A 329 -19.50 -23.71 -3.00
N GLN A 330 -19.61 -23.80 -1.68
CA GLN A 330 -20.53 -24.74 -1.03
C GLN A 330 -21.85 -24.05 -0.71
N THR A 331 -22.95 -24.64 -1.14
CA THR A 331 -24.30 -24.24 -0.71
C THR A 331 -24.59 -24.67 0.72
N ASN A 332 -24.02 -25.80 1.15
CA ASN A 332 -24.11 -26.33 2.50
C ASN A 332 -22.72 -26.73 3.00
N GLY A 333 -22.41 -26.38 4.25
CA GLY A 333 -21.15 -26.70 4.88
C GLY A 333 -20.03 -25.73 4.59
N PHE A 334 -18.81 -26.10 4.96
CA PHE A 334 -17.60 -25.29 4.92
C PHE A 334 -16.67 -25.75 3.79
N ALA A 335 -16.17 -24.79 3.01
CA ALA A 335 -15.08 -25.02 2.05
C ALA A 335 -14.05 -23.89 2.13
N TRP A 336 -12.80 -24.23 2.37
CA TRP A 336 -11.70 -23.26 2.33
C TRP A 336 -11.18 -23.10 0.90
N LYS A 337 -10.82 -21.86 0.53
CA LYS A 337 -10.31 -21.51 -0.80
C LYS A 337 -8.82 -21.23 -0.75
N LYS A 338 -8.38 -20.37 0.15
CA LYS A 338 -6.98 -19.99 0.30
C LYS A 338 -6.65 -19.68 1.75
N ILE A 339 -5.48 -20.13 2.18
CA ILE A 339 -4.87 -19.82 3.48
C ILE A 339 -3.55 -19.11 3.21
N LEU A 340 -3.24 -18.12 4.03
CA LEU A 340 -2.00 -17.37 3.97
C LEU A 340 -1.43 -17.22 5.38
N LEU A 341 -0.11 -17.37 5.51
CA LEU A 341 0.65 -17.07 6.72
C LEU A 341 1.84 -16.20 6.35
N GLU A 342 2.04 -15.09 7.07
CA GLU A 342 3.16 -14.17 6.85
C GLU A 342 3.86 -13.81 8.15
N LEU A 343 5.18 -13.63 8.06
CA LEU A 343 6.03 -13.01 9.04
C LEU A 343 6.60 -11.72 8.43
N PHE A 344 6.19 -10.58 8.95
CA PHE A 344 6.77 -9.28 8.65
C PHE A 344 7.84 -8.94 9.69
N TYR A 345 9.05 -8.64 9.23
CA TYR A 345 10.16 -8.26 10.10
C TYR A 345 10.86 -7.03 9.54
N SER A 346 10.85 -5.93 10.26
CA SER A 346 11.48 -4.66 9.89
C SER A 346 12.29 -4.06 11.03
N LYS A 347 12.69 -4.88 11.99
CA LYS A 347 13.31 -4.42 13.24
C LYS A 347 14.79 -4.10 13.10
N ASP A 348 15.48 -4.73 12.13
CA ASP A 348 16.94 -4.63 12.01
C ASP A 348 17.41 -3.35 11.33
N GLN A 349 16.81 -2.98 10.18
CA GLN A 349 17.07 -1.75 9.42
C GLN A 349 18.56 -1.51 9.14
N ALA A 350 19.24 -2.56 8.65
CA ALA A 350 20.69 -2.59 8.45
C ALA A 350 21.52 -2.45 9.73
N GLY A 351 20.92 -2.78 10.88
CA GLY A 351 21.55 -2.75 12.20
C GLY A 351 21.38 -1.40 12.92
N TYR A 352 21.90 -1.36 14.11
CA TYR A 352 21.90 -0.13 14.91
C TYR A 352 22.90 0.90 14.35
N PRO A 353 22.79 2.20 14.73
CA PRO A 353 23.76 3.23 14.34
C PRO A 353 25.20 2.74 14.48
N TRP A 354 26.02 2.96 13.43
CA TRP A 354 27.41 2.47 13.37
C TRP A 354 27.57 0.96 13.26
N SER A 355 26.60 0.29 12.65
CA SER A 355 26.75 -1.13 12.32
C SER A 355 27.93 -1.38 11.38
N THR A 356 28.45 -2.60 11.38
CA THR A 356 29.55 -2.99 10.48
C THR A 356 29.12 -3.05 9.00
N PHE A 357 27.81 -3.18 8.73
CA PHE A 357 27.27 -3.29 7.38
C PHE A 357 27.18 -1.93 6.69
N THR A 358 26.75 -0.90 7.41
CA THR A 358 26.67 0.46 6.91
C THR A 358 27.27 1.41 7.93
N LYS A 359 27.81 2.55 7.47
CA LYS A 359 28.41 3.54 8.39
C LYS A 359 27.40 4.19 9.31
N SER A 360 26.14 4.27 8.91
CA SER A 360 25.07 4.83 9.73
C SER A 360 24.25 3.76 10.44
N GLY A 361 24.01 2.58 9.86
CA GLY A 361 22.94 1.70 10.30
C GLY A 361 21.60 2.40 10.15
N ASP A 362 20.65 2.08 11.00
CA ASP A 362 19.35 2.76 11.17
C ASP A 362 18.74 3.34 9.87
N GLU A 363 18.38 2.48 8.92
CA GLU A 363 17.79 2.93 7.65
C GLU A 363 16.44 3.63 7.79
N ASP A 364 15.82 3.61 8.96
CA ASP A 364 14.61 4.36 9.37
C ASP A 364 13.47 4.28 8.35
N TYR A 365 13.06 3.05 8.02
CA TYR A 365 12.09 2.76 6.98
C TYR A 365 10.85 3.65 7.04
N TYR A 366 10.47 4.21 5.86
CA TYR A 366 9.39 5.14 5.59
C TYR A 366 9.60 6.55 6.12
N ASN A 367 10.43 6.79 7.12
CA ASN A 367 10.85 8.13 7.44
C ASN A 367 11.91 8.61 6.47
N ASN A 368 12.07 9.90 6.34
CA ASN A 368 13.08 10.49 5.48
C ASN A 368 13.53 11.81 6.07
N PHE A 369 14.82 12.10 5.99
CA PHE A 369 15.38 13.35 6.53
C PHE A 369 14.88 14.60 5.82
N TYR A 370 14.34 14.46 4.62
CA TYR A 370 13.97 15.55 3.74
C TYR A 370 12.44 15.66 3.54
N TYR A 371 11.74 14.55 3.28
CA TYR A 371 10.28 14.49 3.15
C TYR A 371 9.64 14.38 4.53
N VAL A 372 8.99 15.47 4.99
CA VAL A 372 8.43 15.56 6.36
C VAL A 372 7.37 14.47 6.63
N ASN A 373 6.60 14.10 5.61
CA ASN A 373 5.57 13.07 5.72
C ASN A 373 6.07 11.67 5.33
N GLY A 374 7.38 11.52 5.12
CA GLY A 374 7.99 10.24 4.77
C GLY A 374 7.34 9.55 3.56
N TRP A 375 7.27 8.23 3.59
CA TRP A 375 6.70 7.39 2.51
C TRP A 375 5.17 7.32 2.59
N SER A 376 4.51 8.46 2.46
CA SER A 376 3.06 8.58 2.55
C SER A 376 2.45 9.32 1.35
N TYR A 377 1.17 9.07 1.09
CA TYR A 377 0.37 9.79 0.13
C TYR A 377 -1.01 10.07 0.70
N ASN A 378 -1.46 11.33 0.64
CA ASN A 378 -2.70 11.78 1.27
C ASN A 378 -2.78 11.39 2.76
N SER A 379 -1.67 11.58 3.48
CA SER A 379 -1.52 11.28 4.91
C SER A 379 -1.60 9.80 5.30
N LEU A 380 -1.60 8.88 4.35
CA LEU A 380 -1.57 7.44 4.60
C LEU A 380 -0.26 6.83 4.07
N GLY A 381 0.31 5.88 4.80
CA GLY A 381 1.47 5.13 4.35
C GLY A 381 1.18 4.39 3.05
N LEU A 382 2.06 4.49 2.05
CA LEU A 382 1.90 3.77 0.78
C LEU A 382 2.19 2.27 0.92
N GLY A 383 3.08 1.91 1.82
CA GLY A 383 3.53 0.54 2.00
C GLY A 383 2.78 -0.22 3.08
N ASN A 384 3.47 -1.17 3.70
CA ASN A 384 2.90 -2.10 4.67
C ASN A 384 2.30 -1.36 5.90
N PRO A 385 1.04 -1.62 6.26
CA PRO A 385 0.35 -0.90 7.33
C PRO A 385 0.88 -1.19 8.74
N PHE A 386 1.68 -2.23 8.96
CA PHE A 386 2.35 -2.46 10.26
C PHE A 386 3.36 -1.37 10.60
N ILE A 387 3.88 -0.64 9.62
CA ILE A 387 4.66 0.57 9.86
C ILE A 387 3.68 1.71 10.12
N THR A 388 3.65 2.19 11.38
CA THR A 388 2.55 2.98 11.93
C THR A 388 2.87 4.47 11.93
N PRO A 389 2.07 5.31 11.26
CA PRO A 389 2.20 6.75 11.33
C PRO A 389 1.69 7.29 12.67
N ARG A 390 2.16 8.49 13.04
CA ARG A 390 1.86 9.13 14.34
C ARG A 390 0.37 9.25 14.63
N HIS A 391 -0.44 9.60 13.65
CA HIS A 391 -1.87 9.84 13.84
C HIS A 391 -2.69 8.56 14.07
N ASP A 392 -2.14 7.39 13.76
CA ASP A 392 -2.78 6.10 13.98
C ASP A 392 -2.49 5.52 15.36
N ALA A 393 -1.38 5.93 15.95
CA ALA A 393 -0.95 5.39 17.22
C ALA A 393 -1.74 5.98 18.39
N ARG A 394 -1.87 5.18 19.46
CA ARG A 394 -2.40 5.63 20.74
C ARG A 394 -1.55 6.78 21.30
N SER A 395 -2.20 7.75 21.94
CA SER A 395 -1.52 8.84 22.64
C SER A 395 -0.59 8.34 23.76
N GLY A 396 0.48 9.09 24.03
CA GLY A 396 1.45 8.77 25.08
C GLY A 396 2.62 7.89 24.65
N GLN A 397 2.69 7.49 23.37
CA GLN A 397 3.89 6.84 22.83
C GLN A 397 5.07 7.83 22.76
N ALA A 398 6.30 7.33 23.00
CA ALA A 398 7.50 8.10 22.74
C ALA A 398 7.64 8.37 21.23
N ILE A 399 7.91 9.62 20.87
CA ILE A 399 8.02 10.05 19.48
C ILE A 399 9.26 10.92 19.27
N LYS A 400 9.96 10.74 18.19
CA LYS A 400 10.91 11.73 17.67
C LYS A 400 10.12 12.73 16.82
N LYS A 401 10.26 14.02 17.10
CA LYS A 401 9.45 15.08 16.47
C LYS A 401 9.54 15.07 14.94
N ALA A 402 10.69 14.70 14.38
CA ALA A 402 10.91 14.64 12.95
C ALA A 402 10.26 13.41 12.28
N ASP A 403 9.96 12.34 13.03
CA ASP A 403 9.46 11.10 12.44
C ASP A 403 7.95 11.19 12.20
N TYR A 404 7.53 10.95 10.97
CA TYR A 404 6.13 10.81 10.60
C TYR A 404 5.59 9.43 11.01
N PHE A 405 6.37 8.38 10.75
CA PHE A 405 6.11 7.02 11.20
C PHE A 405 6.83 6.80 12.52
N ILE A 406 6.08 6.64 13.60
CA ILE A 406 6.63 6.52 14.95
C ILE A 406 6.98 5.08 15.33
N ASN A 407 6.56 4.12 14.53
CA ASN A 407 6.82 2.71 14.73
C ASN A 407 7.09 2.05 13.39
N ASN A 408 8.36 1.82 13.07
CA ASN A 408 8.82 1.17 11.85
C ASN A 408 9.72 -0.04 12.13
N ARG A 409 10.06 -0.30 13.40
CA ARG A 409 10.78 -1.49 13.86
C ARG A 409 9.78 -2.47 14.43
N VAL A 410 9.33 -3.42 13.59
CA VAL A 410 8.18 -4.28 13.86
C VAL A 410 8.53 -5.74 13.60
N ILE A 411 7.97 -6.62 14.42
CA ILE A 411 7.84 -8.06 14.13
C ILE A 411 6.34 -8.34 14.16
N ALA A 412 5.78 -8.89 13.07
CA ALA A 412 4.37 -9.21 13.03
C ALA A 412 4.12 -10.58 12.41
N LEU A 413 3.31 -11.38 13.08
CA LEU A 413 2.70 -12.58 12.52
C LEU A 413 1.32 -12.21 11.98
N HIS A 414 1.03 -12.68 10.76
CA HIS A 414 -0.23 -12.44 10.09
C HIS A 414 -0.73 -13.70 9.41
N THR A 415 -2.02 -13.96 9.54
CA THR A 415 -2.68 -15.04 8.83
C THR A 415 -3.98 -14.57 8.20
N GLY A 416 -4.30 -15.14 7.06
CA GLY A 416 -5.54 -14.88 6.33
C GLY A 416 -6.17 -16.16 5.80
N LEU A 417 -7.49 -16.20 5.76
CA LEU A 417 -8.26 -17.32 5.23
C LEU A 417 -9.45 -16.81 4.43
N THR A 418 -9.68 -17.39 3.25
CA THR A 418 -10.93 -17.21 2.49
C THR A 418 -11.58 -18.55 2.21
N GLY A 419 -12.90 -18.53 2.08
CA GLY A 419 -13.69 -19.70 1.74
C GLY A 419 -15.17 -19.40 1.63
N SER A 420 -15.98 -20.44 1.70
CA SER A 420 -17.43 -20.34 1.75
C SER A 420 -18.02 -21.18 2.89
N PHE A 421 -19.13 -20.72 3.44
CA PHE A 421 -19.91 -21.42 4.44
C PHE A 421 -21.41 -21.12 4.24
N ASN A 422 -22.19 -22.12 3.93
CA ASN A 422 -23.65 -22.01 3.74
C ASN A 422 -24.07 -20.84 2.84
N ASN A 423 -23.51 -20.75 1.62
CA ASN A 423 -23.72 -19.66 0.64
C ASN A 423 -23.18 -18.29 1.05
N TRP A 424 -22.40 -18.19 2.13
CA TRP A 424 -21.65 -17.00 2.47
C TRP A 424 -20.21 -17.16 1.99
N ASN A 425 -19.70 -16.21 1.26
CA ASN A 425 -18.27 -16.06 1.04
C ASN A 425 -17.69 -15.30 2.22
N PHE A 426 -16.65 -15.84 2.84
CA PHE A 426 -16.01 -15.21 3.99
C PHE A 426 -14.52 -14.97 3.77
N MET A 427 -14.01 -13.98 4.46
CA MET A 427 -12.59 -13.66 4.60
C MET A 427 -12.30 -13.32 6.06
N THR A 428 -11.21 -13.84 6.57
CA THR A 428 -10.72 -13.47 7.90
C THR A 428 -9.23 -13.15 7.85
N LYS A 429 -8.82 -12.20 8.69
CA LYS A 429 -7.41 -11.81 8.94
C LYS A 429 -7.17 -11.76 10.43
N LEU A 430 -6.01 -12.23 10.85
CA LEU A 430 -5.56 -12.19 12.24
C LEU A 430 -4.09 -11.76 12.24
N SER A 431 -3.75 -10.83 13.12
CA SER A 431 -2.37 -10.39 13.28
C SER A 431 -2.02 -10.17 14.74
N TYR A 432 -0.76 -10.47 15.05
CA TYR A 432 -0.15 -10.13 16.32
C TYR A 432 1.20 -9.50 16.05
N SER A 433 1.47 -8.32 16.61
CA SER A 433 2.71 -7.59 16.38
C SER A 433 3.39 -7.14 17.66
N TRP A 434 4.73 -7.20 17.64
CA TRP A 434 5.64 -6.60 18.61
C TRP A 434 6.26 -5.35 17.98
N ASN A 435 6.12 -4.23 18.66
CA ASN A 435 6.38 -2.90 18.13
C ASN A 435 7.46 -2.23 18.97
N TYR A 436 8.51 -1.71 18.35
CA TYR A 436 9.73 -1.24 19.00
C TYR A 436 10.03 0.24 18.71
N GLY A 437 9.07 0.98 18.15
CA GLY A 437 9.25 2.38 17.78
C GLY A 437 10.19 2.56 16.58
N THR A 438 11.00 3.60 16.60
CA THR A 438 12.08 3.86 15.64
C THR A 438 13.45 3.78 16.33
N PHE A 439 14.54 3.77 15.58
CA PHE A 439 15.85 3.91 16.20
C PHE A 439 15.98 5.24 16.95
N GLY A 440 15.38 6.31 16.40
CA GLY A 440 15.37 7.63 17.04
C GLY A 440 14.71 7.68 18.41
N THR A 441 13.85 6.71 18.75
CA THR A 441 13.24 6.54 20.07
C THR A 441 13.75 5.32 20.84
N SER A 442 14.91 4.77 20.45
CA SER A 442 15.57 3.66 21.14
C SER A 442 16.79 4.14 21.91
N ILE A 443 17.31 3.30 22.80
CA ILE A 443 18.55 3.56 23.55
C ILE A 443 19.77 3.79 22.65
N TYR A 444 19.74 3.24 21.44
CA TYR A 444 20.81 3.44 20.45
C TYR A 444 20.77 4.83 19.82
N GLY A 445 19.59 5.48 19.82
CA GLY A 445 19.36 6.75 19.16
C GLY A 445 19.43 6.63 17.64
N SER A 446 19.44 7.77 16.96
CA SER A 446 19.66 7.87 15.54
C SER A 446 21.09 8.34 15.23
N SER A 447 21.57 8.04 14.03
CA SER A 447 22.81 8.63 13.53
C SER A 447 22.50 9.83 12.64
N THR A 448 23.41 10.83 12.63
CA THR A 448 23.39 11.94 11.68
C THR A 448 24.74 11.95 10.99
N GLY A 449 24.80 11.42 9.76
CA GLY A 449 26.06 11.22 9.06
C GLY A 449 26.99 10.27 9.81
N HIS A 450 28.02 10.80 10.49
CA HIS A 450 28.97 10.03 11.29
C HIS A 450 28.82 10.24 12.80
N ILE A 451 27.77 10.93 13.25
CA ILE A 451 27.56 11.26 14.66
C ILE A 451 26.48 10.35 15.21
N ARG A 452 26.81 9.60 16.24
CA ARG A 452 25.88 8.80 17.02
C ARG A 452 25.20 9.67 18.07
N ASN A 453 23.86 9.62 18.12
CA ASN A 453 23.03 10.35 19.08
C ASN A 453 22.24 9.39 19.97
N PRO A 454 22.87 8.73 20.97
CA PRO A 454 22.14 7.81 21.87
C PRO A 454 21.08 8.59 22.67
N GLN A 455 19.95 7.93 22.96
CA GLN A 455 18.86 8.49 23.72
C GLN A 455 18.89 7.99 25.17
N THR A 456 18.65 8.89 26.12
CA THR A 456 18.49 8.56 27.53
C THR A 456 17.07 8.80 28.04
N THR A 457 16.28 9.59 27.30
CA THR A 457 14.89 9.93 27.60
C THR A 457 14.02 9.72 26.36
N ASN A 458 12.71 9.76 26.52
CA ASN A 458 11.74 9.58 25.43
C ASN A 458 11.96 8.28 24.64
N ILE A 459 12.22 7.19 25.38
CA ILE A 459 12.46 5.86 24.81
C ILE A 459 11.13 5.15 24.63
N PHE A 460 10.87 4.68 23.39
CA PHE A 460 9.70 3.88 23.06
C PHE A 460 9.79 2.51 23.77
N GLN A 461 8.83 2.25 24.65
CA GLN A 461 8.74 0.95 25.32
C GLN A 461 8.13 -0.07 24.34
N PRO A 462 8.71 -1.26 24.21
CA PRO A 462 8.13 -2.30 23.37
C PRO A 462 6.68 -2.58 23.75
N VAL A 463 5.79 -2.59 22.77
CA VAL A 463 4.36 -2.82 22.95
C VAL A 463 3.83 -3.85 21.97
N GLU A 464 2.79 -4.54 22.40
CA GLU A 464 2.11 -5.58 21.61
C GLU A 464 0.77 -5.07 21.10
N GLN A 465 0.37 -5.61 19.92
CA GLN A 465 -0.89 -5.28 19.28
C GLN A 465 -1.49 -6.51 18.62
N PHE A 466 -2.73 -6.79 18.98
CA PHE A 466 -3.59 -7.79 18.34
C PHE A 466 -4.60 -7.08 17.45
N SER A 467 -4.85 -7.64 16.24
CA SER A 467 -5.84 -7.13 15.29
C SER A 467 -6.52 -8.30 14.57
N PHE A 468 -7.84 -8.31 14.59
CA PHE A 468 -8.67 -9.33 13.94
C PHE A 468 -9.69 -8.68 13.00
N TYR A 469 -10.03 -9.38 11.91
CA TYR A 469 -11.04 -8.98 10.94
C TYR A 469 -11.77 -10.20 10.40
N LEU A 470 -13.08 -10.10 10.29
CA LEU A 470 -13.94 -11.07 9.64
C LEU A 470 -14.91 -10.34 8.70
N GLU A 471 -15.04 -10.82 7.48
CA GLU A 471 -16.01 -10.36 6.49
C GLU A 471 -16.84 -11.54 5.98
N GLY A 472 -18.14 -11.33 5.82
CA GLY A 472 -19.05 -12.24 5.16
C GLY A 472 -19.82 -11.52 4.06
N THR A 473 -19.98 -12.15 2.90
CA THR A 473 -20.78 -11.63 1.77
C THR A 473 -21.64 -12.74 1.20
N LYS A 474 -22.93 -12.45 1.01
CA LYS A 474 -23.90 -13.38 0.42
C LYS A 474 -24.48 -12.80 -0.87
N PRO A 475 -24.34 -13.49 -2.00
CA PRO A 475 -25.06 -13.12 -3.21
C PRO A 475 -26.57 -13.31 -3.02
N LEU A 476 -27.34 -12.35 -3.50
CA LEU A 476 -28.79 -12.33 -3.49
C LEU A 476 -29.32 -12.36 -4.93
N ARG A 477 -30.63 -12.40 -5.08
CA ARG A 477 -31.26 -12.38 -6.41
C ARG A 477 -31.04 -11.03 -7.13
N ASN A 478 -31.15 -11.02 -8.43
CA ASN A 478 -31.14 -9.82 -9.30
C ASN A 478 -29.87 -8.98 -9.16
N GLY A 479 -28.68 -9.57 -8.97
CA GLY A 479 -27.40 -8.88 -8.87
C GLY A 479 -27.18 -8.10 -7.57
N TYR A 480 -28.03 -8.29 -6.54
CA TYR A 480 -27.76 -7.77 -5.21
C TYR A 480 -26.80 -8.69 -4.44
N SER A 481 -26.06 -8.12 -3.51
CA SER A 481 -25.33 -8.86 -2.49
C SER A 481 -25.37 -8.09 -1.17
N ALA A 482 -25.54 -8.79 -0.08
CA ALA A 482 -25.45 -8.25 1.27
C ALA A 482 -24.17 -8.74 1.93
N GLY A 483 -23.58 -7.92 2.78
CA GLY A 483 -22.37 -8.29 3.51
C GLY A 483 -22.26 -7.58 4.84
N PHE A 484 -21.40 -8.13 5.68
CA PHE A 484 -20.97 -7.53 6.93
C PHE A 484 -19.45 -7.65 7.06
N SER A 485 -18.85 -6.77 7.86
CA SER A 485 -17.49 -6.97 8.35
C SER A 485 -17.43 -6.57 9.82
N THR A 486 -16.68 -7.31 10.60
CA THR A 486 -16.35 -6.95 11.98
C THR A 486 -14.85 -6.99 12.18
N ALA A 487 -14.34 -6.10 13.01
CA ALA A 487 -12.93 -6.04 13.32
C ALA A 487 -12.72 -5.58 14.76
N ILE A 488 -11.63 -6.05 15.37
CA ILE A 488 -11.24 -5.69 16.73
C ILE A 488 -9.74 -5.43 16.80
N ASP A 489 -9.38 -4.36 17.50
CA ASP A 489 -8.02 -4.05 17.91
C ASP A 489 -7.92 -4.09 19.43
N GLN A 490 -6.89 -4.77 19.92
CA GLN A 490 -6.55 -4.84 21.33
C GLN A 490 -5.04 -4.80 21.52
N GLY A 491 -4.55 -3.85 22.31
CA GLY A 491 -3.12 -3.71 22.54
C GLY A 491 -2.73 -2.34 23.05
N LYS A 492 -1.43 -2.02 22.92
CA LYS A 492 -0.88 -0.77 23.41
C LYS A 492 -0.34 0.16 22.31
N LEU A 493 -0.26 -0.30 21.04
CA LEU A 493 0.18 0.55 19.93
C LEU A 493 -0.96 1.40 19.40
N LEU A 494 -2.11 0.77 19.07
CA LEU A 494 -3.30 1.41 18.54
C LEU A 494 -4.35 1.63 19.63
N ASN A 495 -5.33 2.46 19.38
CA ASN A 495 -6.50 2.56 20.25
C ASN A 495 -7.33 1.28 20.15
N ASN A 496 -7.71 0.70 21.30
CA ASN A 496 -8.60 -0.44 21.30
C ASN A 496 -9.95 -0.03 20.69
N SER A 497 -10.44 -0.81 19.75
CA SER A 497 -11.70 -0.54 19.05
C SER A 497 -12.33 -1.83 18.54
N LEU A 498 -13.66 -1.90 18.61
CA LEU A 498 -14.49 -2.88 17.91
C LEU A 498 -15.27 -2.12 16.83
N GLY A 499 -15.28 -2.63 15.61
CA GLY A 499 -16.00 -2.05 14.47
C GLY A 499 -16.94 -3.07 13.85
N LEU A 500 -18.10 -2.60 13.40
CA LEU A 500 -19.05 -3.34 12.56
C LEU A 500 -19.35 -2.51 11.32
N MET A 501 -19.31 -3.15 10.15
CA MET A 501 -19.71 -2.55 8.88
C MET A 501 -20.79 -3.44 8.24
N LEU A 502 -21.87 -2.82 7.79
CA LEU A 502 -22.88 -3.46 6.96
C LEU A 502 -22.79 -2.93 5.54
N LYS A 503 -22.96 -3.81 4.56
CA LYS A 503 -22.80 -3.52 3.13
C LYS A 503 -23.99 -4.03 2.33
N LEU A 504 -24.47 -3.22 1.40
CA LEU A 504 -25.42 -3.64 0.38
C LEU A 504 -24.91 -3.18 -0.99
N LYS A 505 -24.72 -4.13 -1.88
CA LYS A 505 -24.20 -3.89 -3.24
C LYS A 505 -25.21 -4.32 -4.29
N LYS A 506 -25.29 -3.56 -5.37
CA LYS A 506 -26.03 -3.89 -6.59
C LYS A 506 -25.06 -3.82 -7.78
N GLN A 507 -25.01 -4.92 -8.52
CA GLN A 507 -24.35 -4.98 -9.82
C GLN A 507 -25.40 -4.95 -10.93
N PHE A 508 -25.20 -4.08 -11.90
CA PHE A 508 -26.05 -3.96 -13.10
C PHE A 508 -25.38 -4.75 -14.25
N GLN A 509 -26.20 -5.51 -14.92
CA GLN A 509 -25.83 -6.26 -16.12
C GLN A 509 -26.11 -5.46 -17.37
#